data_399eb2adc97ecd66f8515364f18a00c2
#
_entry.id   399eb2adc97ecd66f8515364f18a00c2
#
_cell.length_a   1.000
_cell.length_b   1.000
_cell.length_c   1.000
_cell.angle_alpha   90.00
_cell.angle_beta   90.00
_cell.angle_gamma   90.00
#
_symmetry.space_group_name_H-M   'P 1'
#
loop_
_entity.id
_entity.type
_entity.pdbx_description
1 polymer ?
#
loop_
_entity_poly.entity_id
_entity_poly.type
_entity_poly.pdbx_seq_one_letter_code
_entity_poly.pdbx_strand_id
1 'polypeptide(L)'
;MNLFLKRNAPVFYMALAMIVLYAPWMGRGYVNLEYPFSMAARGLSDSRFADQLDAYFGVQANPLGYSFVLAVIYKIFGYHDWFWLAKLPSLCGALMIIVSGWMLTRDRWHGRRSLFYFWSSLIILNPLFVAFATSSTADVLHIGLLMLAIAIAFESKNDSWVMPTIASLIFGLAVITKYIPMYFGLAFIAIAVLGKSELKRNPKLIWRDITIYVLVPGAILVFYIWWLYVKYSVFISYGLGPGKPDFFDVPKFLVTFGKYLAFIGLCCGPVSLVLIFKNFNKLKNRILGFLLMSAAIVLGIYMSTIRVDEMDFGGGFPFGVNVLRGIQTIGFVIGLSVLTVLFKSSRSSDRMQKVMIFGISPSLVMISLTLPTQRYIMIIIPAAMILLVDASSALTIKVRNLALGATAFGFALVSLLGMSYLRAQGNASENMAVWMEENGVIEQSAPGAIFPHARQHFYGLAQSEIKYDVTATSLDGEKLIKERILHREPMNVLGRITRVYVLYELPKKP
;
A
#
# COMPACT_ATOMS: atom_id res chain seq x y z
N MET A 1 22.54 26.68 -11.50
CA MET A 1 21.21 26.55 -10.86
C MET A 1 20.06 26.43 -11.86
N ASN A 2 19.97 27.27 -12.91
CA ASN A 2 18.84 27.24 -13.88
C ASN A 2 18.68 25.95 -14.68
N LEU A 3 19.78 25.28 -15.11
CA LEU A 3 19.72 24.03 -15.88
C LEU A 3 19.25 22.83 -15.04
N PHE A 4 19.67 22.75 -13.78
CA PHE A 4 19.23 21.71 -12.84
C PHE A 4 17.74 21.81 -12.57
N LEU A 5 17.24 23.02 -12.29
CA LEU A 5 15.82 23.27 -12.03
C LEU A 5 14.98 22.96 -13.28
N LYS A 6 15.41 23.41 -14.48
CA LYS A 6 14.69 23.10 -15.74
C LYS A 6 14.63 21.60 -16.03
N ARG A 7 15.70 20.85 -15.73
CA ARG A 7 15.75 19.39 -15.95
C ARG A 7 14.80 18.65 -15.00
N ASN A 8 14.72 19.08 -13.74
CA ASN A 8 13.93 18.42 -12.69
C ASN A 8 12.56 19.08 -12.42
N ALA A 9 12.19 20.12 -13.16
CA ALA A 9 10.90 20.79 -13.01
C ALA A 9 9.68 19.85 -12.97
N PRO A 10 9.61 18.76 -13.80
CA PRO A 10 8.47 17.86 -13.75
C PRO A 10 8.28 17.21 -12.36
N VAL A 11 9.35 16.80 -11.70
CA VAL A 11 9.24 16.19 -10.38
C VAL A 11 8.80 17.17 -9.31
N PHE A 12 9.28 18.42 -9.38
CA PHE A 12 8.86 19.47 -8.45
C PHE A 12 7.37 19.79 -8.59
N TYR A 13 6.87 19.92 -9.84
CA TYR A 13 5.44 20.19 -10.07
C TYR A 13 4.56 19.05 -9.56
N MET A 14 4.95 17.80 -9.82
CA MET A 14 4.16 16.65 -9.37
C MET A 14 4.23 16.42 -7.86
N ALA A 15 5.38 16.69 -7.25
CA ALA A 15 5.52 16.66 -5.79
C ALA A 15 4.65 17.73 -5.12
N LEU A 16 4.67 18.96 -5.65
CA LEU A 16 3.83 20.05 -5.16
C LEU A 16 2.33 19.72 -5.34
N ALA A 17 1.94 19.25 -6.53
CA ALA A 17 0.56 18.84 -6.79
C ALA A 17 0.10 17.76 -5.80
N MET A 18 0.95 16.77 -5.49
CA MET A 18 0.64 15.74 -4.51
C MET A 18 0.45 16.31 -3.12
N ILE A 19 1.35 17.19 -2.66
CA ILE A 19 1.24 17.82 -1.34
C ILE A 19 -0.07 18.59 -1.24
N VAL A 20 -0.40 19.40 -2.24
CA VAL A 20 -1.64 20.21 -2.28
C VAL A 20 -2.89 19.31 -2.26
N LEU A 21 -2.88 18.20 -3.02
CA LEU A 21 -4.02 17.29 -3.07
C LEU A 21 -4.19 16.47 -1.78
N TYR A 22 -3.10 16.14 -1.07
CA TYR A 22 -3.14 15.30 0.12
C TYR A 22 -3.32 16.09 1.42
N ALA A 23 -2.84 17.34 1.46
CA ALA A 23 -2.90 18.19 2.65
C ALA A 23 -4.29 18.26 3.33
N PRO A 24 -5.42 18.42 2.61
CA PRO A 24 -6.74 18.45 3.24
C PRO A 24 -7.13 17.18 4.00
N TRP A 25 -6.51 16.05 3.68
CA TRP A 25 -6.83 14.76 4.27
C TRP A 25 -5.89 14.35 5.41
N MET A 26 -4.79 15.06 5.59
CA MET A 26 -3.79 14.75 6.62
C MET A 26 -4.33 14.98 8.05
N GLY A 27 -5.21 15.97 8.23
CA GLY A 27 -5.75 16.35 9.54
C GLY A 27 -6.93 15.47 10.03
N ARG A 28 -7.38 14.45 9.27
CA ARG A 28 -8.42 13.56 9.73
C ARG A 28 -7.99 12.68 10.90
N GLY A 29 -8.93 12.29 11.78
CA GLY A 29 -8.69 11.31 12.83
C GLY A 29 -8.18 9.96 12.31
N TYR A 30 -7.67 9.13 13.19
CA TYR A 30 -7.21 7.79 12.85
C TYR A 30 -8.36 6.88 12.42
N VAL A 31 -8.06 6.00 11.45
CA VAL A 31 -8.97 4.95 11.00
C VAL A 31 -8.23 3.62 10.93
N ASN A 32 -8.94 2.52 11.19
CA ASN A 32 -8.39 1.16 11.12
C ASN A 32 -7.08 1.00 11.92
N LEU A 33 -6.02 0.53 11.25
CA LEU A 33 -4.73 0.18 11.85
C LEU A 33 -3.72 1.36 11.95
N GLU A 34 -4.14 2.60 11.85
CA GLU A 34 -3.23 3.75 11.96
C GLU A 34 -2.70 3.95 13.38
N TYR A 35 -3.56 3.74 14.34
CA TYR A 35 -3.28 3.95 15.75
C TYR A 35 -2.11 3.14 16.32
N PRO A 36 -1.96 1.81 16.10
CA PRO A 36 -0.85 1.05 16.66
C PRO A 36 0.53 1.58 16.29
N PHE A 37 0.71 2.10 15.07
CA PHE A 37 1.99 2.69 14.66
C PHE A 37 2.32 3.97 15.44
N SER A 38 1.31 4.83 15.66
CA SER A 38 1.48 6.06 16.43
C SER A 38 1.77 5.78 17.90
N MET A 39 1.08 4.79 18.50
CA MET A 39 1.35 4.35 19.87
C MET A 39 2.74 3.78 20.05
N ALA A 40 3.15 2.87 19.19
CA ALA A 40 4.49 2.31 19.24
C ALA A 40 5.56 3.41 19.11
N ALA A 41 5.32 4.40 18.24
CA ALA A 41 6.22 5.54 18.07
C ALA A 41 6.31 6.37 19.35
N ARG A 42 5.19 6.63 20.02
CA ARG A 42 5.17 7.33 21.31
C ARG A 42 5.92 6.53 22.37
N GLY A 43 5.61 5.23 22.51
CA GLY A 43 6.33 4.37 23.47
C GLY A 43 7.82 4.32 23.23
N LEU A 44 8.27 4.33 21.97
CA LEU A 44 9.68 4.40 21.61
C LEU A 44 10.30 5.78 21.94
N SER A 45 9.57 6.88 21.74
CA SER A 45 10.05 8.23 22.06
C SER A 45 10.21 8.45 23.56
N ASP A 46 9.31 7.89 24.37
CA ASP A 46 9.23 8.05 25.82
C ASP A 46 9.94 6.93 26.58
N SER A 47 10.60 6.00 25.88
CA SER A 47 11.24 4.81 26.45
C SER A 47 10.29 3.85 27.20
N ARG A 48 8.99 3.90 26.89
CA ARG A 48 7.92 3.08 27.49
C ARG A 48 7.37 2.01 26.52
N PHE A 49 8.09 1.70 25.48
CA PHE A 49 7.60 0.75 24.46
C PHE A 49 7.40 -0.66 25.01
N ALA A 50 8.14 -1.06 26.04
CA ALA A 50 7.97 -2.35 26.70
C ALA A 50 6.53 -2.57 27.19
N ASP A 51 5.88 -1.51 27.71
CA ASP A 51 4.51 -1.56 28.24
C ASP A 51 3.44 -1.73 27.14
N GLN A 52 3.82 -1.51 25.88
CA GLN A 52 2.92 -1.51 24.71
C GLN A 52 3.20 -2.66 23.75
N LEU A 53 4.17 -3.50 24.07
CA LEU A 53 4.73 -4.50 23.17
C LEU A 53 3.70 -5.55 22.73
N ASP A 54 3.01 -6.15 23.69
CA ASP A 54 1.99 -7.18 23.43
C ASP A 54 0.83 -6.61 22.62
N ALA A 55 0.45 -5.37 22.93
CA ALA A 55 -0.57 -4.67 22.23
C ALA A 55 -0.22 -4.37 20.77
N TYR A 56 1.01 -3.91 20.52
CA TYR A 56 1.46 -3.63 19.15
C TYR A 56 1.55 -4.92 18.33
N PHE A 57 2.25 -5.94 18.83
CA PHE A 57 2.47 -7.17 18.09
C PHE A 57 1.22 -8.08 18.06
N GLY A 58 0.30 -7.94 19.00
CA GLY A 58 -1.00 -8.61 18.95
C GLY A 58 -1.91 -8.10 17.83
N VAL A 59 -1.75 -6.83 17.44
CA VAL A 59 -2.54 -6.20 16.37
C VAL A 59 -1.76 -6.10 15.06
N GLN A 60 -0.43 -5.93 15.11
CA GLN A 60 0.43 -5.66 13.97
C GLN A 60 1.57 -6.69 13.86
N ALA A 61 1.54 -7.49 12.82
CA ALA A 61 2.67 -8.35 12.45
C ALA A 61 3.80 -7.60 11.71
N ASN A 62 3.76 -6.27 11.66
CA ASN A 62 4.74 -5.47 10.92
C ASN A 62 5.93 -5.09 11.79
N PRO A 63 7.14 -4.96 11.20
CA PRO A 63 8.29 -4.41 11.89
C PRO A 63 8.07 -2.96 12.35
N LEU A 64 8.91 -2.49 13.27
CA LEU A 64 8.81 -1.18 13.90
C LEU A 64 9.40 -0.02 13.07
N GLY A 65 9.89 -0.24 11.85
CA GLY A 65 10.61 0.78 11.07
C GLY A 65 9.79 2.06 10.86
N TYR A 66 8.49 1.96 10.59
CA TYR A 66 7.61 3.12 10.51
C TYR A 66 7.55 3.86 11.85
N SER A 67 7.34 3.12 12.94
CA SER A 67 7.25 3.68 14.29
C SER A 67 8.57 4.29 14.75
N PHE A 68 9.73 3.77 14.32
CA PHE A 68 11.03 4.42 14.58
C PHE A 68 11.13 5.78 13.92
N VAL A 69 10.78 5.89 12.64
CA VAL A 69 10.79 7.16 11.92
C VAL A 69 9.86 8.16 12.61
N LEU A 70 8.68 7.72 12.97
CA LEU A 70 7.69 8.55 13.64
C LEU A 70 8.13 8.92 15.06
N ALA A 71 8.80 8.02 15.81
CA ALA A 71 9.35 8.32 17.14
C ALA A 71 10.41 9.43 17.10
N VAL A 72 11.25 9.45 16.06
CA VAL A 72 12.21 10.55 15.85
C VAL A 72 11.48 11.88 15.62
N ILE A 73 10.40 11.87 14.81
CA ILE A 73 9.56 13.05 14.56
C ILE A 73 8.94 13.53 15.88
N TYR A 74 8.37 12.64 16.68
CA TYR A 74 7.78 12.98 17.98
C TYR A 74 8.81 13.53 18.97
N LYS A 75 10.03 12.99 18.94
CA LYS A 75 11.11 13.48 19.79
C LYS A 75 11.57 14.90 19.44
N ILE A 76 11.48 15.27 18.15
CA ILE A 76 11.89 16.60 17.65
C ILE A 76 10.79 17.64 17.85
N PHE A 77 9.55 17.29 17.50
CA PHE A 77 8.41 18.23 17.45
C PHE A 77 7.49 18.13 18.66
N GLY A 78 7.74 17.20 19.57
CA GLY A 78 6.81 16.81 20.63
C GLY A 78 5.67 15.94 20.12
N TYR A 79 5.11 15.16 21.04
CA TYR A 79 3.86 14.43 20.80
C TYR A 79 2.70 15.36 21.13
N HIS A 80 1.97 15.73 20.10
CA HIS A 80 0.69 16.42 20.20
C HIS A 80 -0.35 15.64 19.41
N ASP A 81 -1.61 15.86 19.67
CA ASP A 81 -2.74 15.24 18.96
C ASP A 81 -2.85 15.71 17.49
N TRP A 82 -1.73 15.90 16.85
CA TRP A 82 -1.66 16.34 15.47
C TRP A 82 -1.61 15.14 14.53
N PHE A 83 -2.76 14.72 14.10
CA PHE A 83 -2.92 13.59 13.17
C PHE A 83 -2.06 13.71 11.91
N TRP A 84 -1.80 14.92 11.41
CA TRP A 84 -0.95 15.14 10.25
C TRP A 84 0.52 14.78 10.51
N LEU A 85 1.01 14.99 11.73
CA LEU A 85 2.39 14.65 12.10
C LEU A 85 2.63 13.14 12.01
N ALA A 86 1.67 12.36 12.49
CA ALA A 86 1.73 10.90 12.43
C ALA A 86 1.75 10.35 10.99
N LYS A 87 1.25 11.10 10.02
CA LYS A 87 1.13 10.70 8.61
C LYS A 87 2.29 11.18 7.75
N LEU A 88 3.18 12.05 8.27
CA LEU A 88 4.34 12.56 7.53
C LEU A 88 5.22 11.46 6.92
N PRO A 89 5.56 10.36 7.62
CA PRO A 89 6.40 9.32 7.01
C PRO A 89 5.73 8.71 5.77
N SER A 90 4.41 8.53 5.76
CA SER A 90 3.67 8.02 4.60
C SER A 90 3.70 9.01 3.44
N LEU A 91 3.53 10.30 3.71
CA LEU A 91 3.66 11.36 2.69
C LEU A 91 5.08 11.40 2.12
N CYS A 92 6.11 11.29 2.96
CA CYS A 92 7.51 11.18 2.50
C CYS A 92 7.71 9.96 1.60
N GLY A 93 7.12 8.81 1.96
CA GLY A 93 7.12 7.61 1.12
C GLY A 93 6.52 7.87 -0.27
N ALA A 94 5.38 8.57 -0.34
CA ALA A 94 4.75 8.93 -1.60
C ALA A 94 5.63 9.87 -2.44
N LEU A 95 6.28 10.86 -1.81
CA LEU A 95 7.26 11.73 -2.49
C LEU A 95 8.44 10.93 -3.05
N MET A 96 8.96 9.97 -2.27
CA MET A 96 10.04 9.07 -2.73
C MET A 96 9.62 8.25 -3.96
N ILE A 97 8.37 7.80 -4.06
CA ILE A 97 7.85 7.11 -5.24
C ILE A 97 7.93 8.03 -6.47
N ILE A 98 7.48 9.27 -6.38
CA ILE A 98 7.50 10.22 -7.49
C ILE A 98 8.93 10.54 -7.93
N VAL A 99 9.83 10.80 -6.99
CA VAL A 99 11.26 11.04 -7.26
C VAL A 99 11.90 9.83 -7.94
N SER A 100 11.65 8.64 -7.42
CA SER A 100 12.19 7.38 -7.96
C SER A 100 11.69 7.09 -9.36
N GLY A 101 10.40 7.32 -9.62
CA GLY A 101 9.84 7.18 -10.96
C GLY A 101 10.49 8.15 -11.96
N TRP A 102 10.79 9.38 -11.56
CA TRP A 102 11.54 10.33 -12.39
C TRP A 102 12.95 9.82 -12.67
N MET A 103 13.68 9.38 -11.63
CA MET A 103 15.04 8.84 -11.80
C MET A 103 15.06 7.68 -12.79
N LEU A 104 14.12 6.73 -12.67
CA LEU A 104 14.04 5.53 -13.50
C LEU A 104 13.64 5.82 -14.96
N THR A 105 12.86 6.90 -15.20
CA THR A 105 12.22 7.12 -16.50
C THR A 105 12.73 8.33 -17.26
N ARG A 106 13.45 9.26 -16.63
CA ARG A 106 13.87 10.55 -17.22
C ARG A 106 14.67 10.41 -18.52
N ASP A 107 15.58 9.45 -18.58
CA ASP A 107 16.42 9.24 -19.76
C ASP A 107 15.64 8.50 -20.87
N ARG A 108 14.79 7.54 -20.49
CA ARG A 108 13.93 6.79 -21.39
C ARG A 108 12.82 7.63 -22.00
N TRP A 109 12.20 8.48 -21.19
CA TRP A 109 11.12 9.38 -21.63
C TRP A 109 11.64 10.77 -22.02
N HIS A 110 12.94 10.88 -22.31
CA HIS A 110 13.52 12.12 -22.80
C HIS A 110 12.78 12.59 -24.08
N GLY A 111 12.34 13.86 -24.12
CA GLY A 111 11.45 14.37 -25.18
C GLY A 111 9.96 13.93 -25.07
N ARG A 112 9.60 13.03 -24.15
CA ARG A 112 8.22 12.57 -23.89
C ARG A 112 7.80 12.78 -22.45
N ARG A 113 8.08 13.94 -21.87
CA ARG A 113 7.79 14.28 -20.46
C ARG A 113 6.32 14.07 -20.09
N SER A 114 5.39 14.13 -21.05
CA SER A 114 3.98 13.82 -20.84
C SER A 114 3.75 12.42 -20.26
N LEU A 115 4.62 11.43 -20.58
CA LEU A 115 4.50 10.09 -20.00
C LEU A 115 4.78 10.09 -18.50
N PHE A 116 5.75 10.88 -18.03
CA PHE A 116 6.00 11.04 -16.60
C PHE A 116 4.83 11.74 -15.91
N TYR A 117 4.27 12.79 -16.50
CA TYR A 117 3.09 13.43 -15.93
C TYR A 117 1.90 12.47 -15.84
N PHE A 118 1.64 11.67 -16.86
CA PHE A 118 0.59 10.65 -16.79
C PHE A 118 0.88 9.60 -15.71
N TRP A 119 2.07 9.03 -15.68
CA TRP A 119 2.45 8.04 -14.68
C TRP A 119 2.30 8.59 -13.26
N SER A 120 2.87 9.76 -12.99
CA SER A 120 2.79 10.37 -11.66
C SER A 120 1.35 10.75 -11.29
N SER A 121 0.54 11.25 -12.23
CA SER A 121 -0.88 11.51 -11.99
C SER A 121 -1.65 10.24 -11.65
N LEU A 122 -1.38 9.14 -12.34
CA LEU A 122 -2.00 7.85 -12.03
C LEU A 122 -1.62 7.33 -10.63
N ILE A 123 -0.39 7.56 -10.18
CA ILE A 123 0.03 7.24 -8.80
C ILE A 123 -0.63 8.17 -7.79
N ILE A 124 -0.56 9.49 -8.00
CA ILE A 124 -1.08 10.50 -7.07
C ILE A 124 -2.60 10.39 -6.90
N LEU A 125 -3.32 10.07 -7.98
CA LEU A 125 -4.77 9.94 -7.97
C LEU A 125 -5.26 8.52 -7.69
N ASN A 126 -4.36 7.53 -7.55
CA ASN A 126 -4.76 6.16 -7.26
C ASN A 126 -5.43 6.06 -5.88
N PRO A 127 -6.63 5.47 -5.77
CA PRO A 127 -7.36 5.43 -4.51
C PRO A 127 -6.60 4.79 -3.35
N LEU A 128 -5.83 3.73 -3.60
CA LEU A 128 -5.00 3.10 -2.57
C LEU A 128 -3.87 4.02 -2.12
N PHE A 129 -3.15 4.64 -3.07
CA PHE A 129 -2.04 5.55 -2.71
C PHE A 129 -2.54 6.79 -1.98
N VAL A 130 -3.66 7.40 -2.40
CA VAL A 130 -4.26 8.52 -1.67
C VAL A 130 -4.61 8.12 -0.24
N ALA A 131 -5.31 7.00 -0.08
CA ALA A 131 -5.74 6.52 1.23
C ALA A 131 -4.56 6.26 2.17
N PHE A 132 -3.53 5.53 1.70
CA PHE A 132 -2.42 5.11 2.54
C PHE A 132 -1.30 6.15 2.66
N ALA A 133 -1.12 7.06 1.71
CA ALA A 133 -0.19 8.19 1.84
C ALA A 133 -0.69 9.25 2.83
N THR A 134 -2.00 9.30 3.08
CA THR A 134 -2.63 10.16 4.08
C THR A 134 -3.01 9.39 5.37
N SER A 135 -2.38 8.26 5.60
CA SER A 135 -2.57 7.38 6.76
C SER A 135 -1.27 7.18 7.53
N SER A 136 -1.38 6.98 8.84
CA SER A 136 -0.24 6.64 9.71
C SER A 136 0.04 5.14 9.66
N THR A 137 0.49 4.65 8.50
CA THR A 137 0.78 3.22 8.27
C THR A 137 2.08 3.00 7.50
N ALA A 138 2.68 1.83 7.63
CA ALA A 138 3.92 1.49 6.95
C ALA A 138 3.77 1.32 5.42
N ASP A 139 2.53 1.29 4.89
CA ASP A 139 2.24 0.81 3.53
C ASP A 139 2.87 1.64 2.41
N VAL A 140 2.92 2.95 2.51
CA VAL A 140 3.51 3.80 1.46
C VAL A 140 4.99 4.10 1.72
N LEU A 141 5.41 4.18 3.00
CA LEU A 141 6.80 4.46 3.33
C LEU A 141 7.74 3.35 2.81
N HIS A 142 7.39 2.06 3.05
CA HIS A 142 8.25 0.97 2.59
C HIS A 142 8.32 0.87 1.06
N ILE A 143 7.23 1.22 0.35
CA ILE A 143 7.21 1.25 -1.12
C ILE A 143 8.09 2.41 -1.63
N GLY A 144 8.00 3.57 -0.98
CA GLY A 144 8.83 4.73 -1.30
C GLY A 144 10.32 4.44 -1.14
N LEU A 145 10.71 3.84 -0.01
CA LEU A 145 12.07 3.39 0.25
C LEU A 145 12.54 2.33 -0.76
N LEU A 146 11.70 1.33 -1.07
CA LEU A 146 12.01 0.30 -2.06
C LEU A 146 12.25 0.91 -3.45
N MET A 147 11.33 1.74 -3.92
CA MET A 147 11.45 2.37 -5.25
C MET A 147 12.68 3.29 -5.32
N LEU A 148 13.00 4.01 -4.23
CA LEU A 148 14.19 4.84 -4.15
C LEU A 148 15.46 3.99 -4.18
N ALA A 149 15.50 2.89 -3.46
CA ALA A 149 16.61 1.95 -3.48
C ALA A 149 16.84 1.37 -4.89
N ILE A 150 15.77 0.95 -5.57
CA ILE A 150 15.84 0.45 -6.96
C ILE A 150 16.37 1.56 -7.90
N ALA A 151 15.86 2.79 -7.77
CA ALA A 151 16.27 3.90 -8.62
C ALA A 151 17.76 4.24 -8.43
N ILE A 152 18.26 4.30 -7.20
CA ILE A 152 19.68 4.53 -6.89
C ILE A 152 20.54 3.39 -7.42
N ALA A 153 20.13 2.13 -7.18
CA ALA A 153 20.84 0.97 -7.69
C ALA A 153 20.88 0.95 -9.22
N PHE A 154 19.77 1.31 -9.88
CA PHE A 154 19.67 1.38 -11.34
C PHE A 154 20.56 2.45 -11.94
N GLU A 155 20.72 3.60 -11.27
CA GLU A 155 21.59 4.71 -11.68
C GLU A 155 23.07 4.49 -11.33
N SER A 156 23.39 3.48 -10.52
CA SER A 156 24.76 3.20 -10.08
C SER A 156 25.72 3.01 -11.26
N LYS A 157 26.90 3.62 -11.18
CA LYS A 157 28.00 3.39 -12.12
C LYS A 157 28.67 2.04 -11.82
N ASN A 158 29.12 1.35 -12.86
CA ASN A 158 29.65 -0.02 -12.76
C ASN A 158 30.82 -0.17 -11.77
N ASP A 159 31.66 0.86 -11.61
CA ASP A 159 32.88 0.77 -10.81
C ASP A 159 32.73 1.30 -9.37
N SER A 160 31.60 1.93 -9.03
CA SER A 160 31.35 2.47 -7.70
C SER A 160 30.70 1.41 -6.80
N TRP A 161 31.22 1.22 -5.60
CA TRP A 161 30.59 0.43 -4.54
C TRP A 161 29.64 1.26 -3.67
N VAL A 162 29.80 2.58 -3.66
CA VAL A 162 29.07 3.51 -2.78
C VAL A 162 27.56 3.49 -3.08
N MET A 163 27.17 3.63 -4.35
CA MET A 163 25.76 3.65 -4.74
C MET A 163 25.05 2.32 -4.49
N PRO A 164 25.61 1.15 -4.80
CA PRO A 164 25.05 -0.14 -4.39
C PRO A 164 24.87 -0.25 -2.88
N THR A 165 25.83 0.23 -2.08
CA THR A 165 25.73 0.20 -0.61
C THR A 165 24.61 1.11 -0.11
N ILE A 166 24.52 2.35 -0.61
CA ILE A 166 23.43 3.28 -0.26
C ILE A 166 22.06 2.67 -0.61
N ALA A 167 21.93 2.12 -1.83
CA ALA A 167 20.71 1.44 -2.26
C ALA A 167 20.34 0.27 -1.34
N SER A 168 21.34 -0.54 -0.93
CA SER A 168 21.15 -1.68 -0.02
C SER A 168 20.76 -1.26 1.39
N LEU A 169 21.33 -0.18 1.90
CA LEU A 169 20.93 0.40 3.20
C LEU A 169 19.47 0.86 3.17
N ILE A 170 19.07 1.59 2.11
CA ILE A 170 17.68 2.05 1.94
C ILE A 170 16.73 0.84 1.76
N PHE A 171 17.16 -0.18 1.03
CA PHE A 171 16.40 -1.42 0.90
C PHE A 171 16.23 -2.14 2.24
N GLY A 172 17.28 -2.22 3.04
CA GLY A 172 17.21 -2.75 4.42
C GLY A 172 16.23 -1.97 5.30
N LEU A 173 16.23 -0.63 5.20
CA LEU A 173 15.24 0.21 5.89
C LEU A 173 13.80 -0.08 5.39
N ALA A 174 13.59 -0.30 4.10
CA ALA A 174 12.30 -0.72 3.57
C ALA A 174 11.85 -2.05 4.19
N VAL A 175 12.76 -3.03 4.30
CA VAL A 175 12.48 -4.36 4.89
C VAL A 175 12.11 -4.27 6.37
N ILE A 176 12.82 -3.48 7.18
CA ILE A 176 12.47 -3.29 8.60
C ILE A 176 11.27 -2.35 8.81
N THR A 177 10.81 -1.66 7.77
CA THR A 177 9.54 -0.94 7.78
C THR A 177 8.37 -1.88 7.52
N LYS A 178 8.55 -2.83 6.62
CA LYS A 178 7.62 -3.92 6.32
C LYS A 178 8.37 -5.05 5.60
N TYR A 179 8.08 -6.32 5.89
CA TYR A 179 8.85 -7.44 5.30
C TYR A 179 8.60 -7.66 3.80
N ILE A 180 7.47 -7.23 3.27
CA ILE A 180 7.06 -7.42 1.86
C ILE A 180 8.11 -6.95 0.82
N PRO A 181 8.89 -5.87 1.02
CA PRO A 181 9.98 -5.49 0.12
C PRO A 181 10.98 -6.60 -0.20
N MET A 182 11.18 -7.58 0.69
CA MET A 182 12.06 -8.72 0.41
C MET A 182 11.67 -9.48 -0.86
N TYR A 183 10.38 -9.55 -1.18
CA TYR A 183 9.89 -10.23 -2.39
C TYR A 183 10.33 -9.53 -3.68
N PHE A 184 10.70 -8.26 -3.59
CA PHE A 184 11.27 -7.47 -4.69
C PHE A 184 12.79 -7.65 -4.84
N GLY A 185 13.44 -8.43 -3.98
CA GLY A 185 14.90 -8.62 -3.93
C GLY A 185 15.52 -9.05 -5.26
N LEU A 186 14.79 -9.86 -6.08
CA LEU A 186 15.27 -10.27 -7.41
C LEU A 186 15.48 -9.11 -8.38
N ALA A 187 14.84 -7.95 -8.18
CA ALA A 187 15.11 -6.76 -8.98
C ALA A 187 16.55 -6.27 -8.80
N PHE A 188 17.11 -6.33 -7.58
CA PHE A 188 18.49 -5.94 -7.30
C PHE A 188 19.49 -6.93 -7.92
N ILE A 189 19.19 -8.24 -7.90
CA ILE A 189 19.99 -9.24 -8.60
C ILE A 189 19.96 -8.97 -10.10
N ALA A 190 18.80 -8.65 -10.67
CA ALA A 190 18.69 -8.28 -12.08
C ALA A 190 19.51 -7.03 -12.41
N ILE A 191 19.51 -6.00 -11.54
CA ILE A 191 20.35 -4.80 -11.71
C ILE A 191 21.82 -5.17 -11.71
N ALA A 192 22.26 -6.04 -10.79
CA ALA A 192 23.64 -6.49 -10.70
C ALA A 192 24.09 -7.23 -11.97
N VAL A 193 23.26 -8.14 -12.47
CA VAL A 193 23.55 -8.99 -13.64
C VAL A 193 23.51 -8.21 -14.96
N LEU A 194 22.45 -7.40 -15.15
CA LEU A 194 22.22 -6.70 -16.43
C LEU A 194 23.18 -5.51 -16.65
N GLY A 195 23.75 -4.96 -15.58
CA GLY A 195 24.69 -3.83 -15.67
C GLY A 195 24.10 -2.57 -16.34
N LYS A 196 24.92 -1.55 -16.52
CA LYS A 196 24.51 -0.28 -17.17
C LYS A 196 24.90 -0.21 -18.66
N SER A 197 25.86 -1.01 -19.10
CA SER A 197 26.34 -1.06 -20.48
C SER A 197 26.00 -2.41 -21.12
N GLU A 198 25.82 -2.41 -22.46
CA GLU A 198 25.65 -3.62 -23.27
C GLU A 198 26.93 -4.51 -23.30
N LEU A 199 28.05 -4.00 -22.83
CA LEU A 199 29.30 -4.75 -22.64
C LEU A 199 29.10 -5.77 -21.47
N LYS A 200 29.56 -7.00 -21.71
CA LYS A 200 29.57 -8.06 -20.69
C LYS A 200 30.26 -7.52 -19.44
N ARG A 201 29.46 -7.40 -18.37
CA ARG A 201 29.96 -6.91 -17.09
C ARG A 201 30.95 -7.91 -16.50
N ASN A 202 32.03 -7.39 -15.90
CA ASN A 202 33.00 -8.24 -15.21
C ASN A 202 32.32 -9.08 -14.11
N PRO A 203 32.46 -10.42 -14.12
CA PRO A 203 31.84 -11.28 -13.09
C PRO A 203 32.16 -10.88 -11.65
N LYS A 204 33.37 -10.35 -11.38
CA LYS A 204 33.76 -9.87 -10.04
C LYS A 204 32.87 -8.72 -9.57
N LEU A 205 32.48 -7.80 -10.47
CA LEU A 205 31.61 -6.68 -10.14
C LEU A 205 30.16 -7.14 -9.93
N ILE A 206 29.71 -8.14 -10.69
CA ILE A 206 28.41 -8.77 -10.51
C ILE A 206 28.32 -9.38 -9.11
N TRP A 207 29.28 -10.22 -8.76
CA TRP A 207 29.31 -10.87 -7.45
C TRP A 207 29.45 -9.88 -6.31
N ARG A 208 30.27 -8.83 -6.45
CA ARG A 208 30.37 -7.75 -5.48
C ARG A 208 29.01 -7.11 -5.21
N ASP A 209 28.29 -6.74 -6.25
CA ASP A 209 27.02 -6.04 -6.09
C ASP A 209 25.92 -6.96 -5.56
N ILE A 210 25.85 -8.24 -5.99
CA ILE A 210 24.97 -9.25 -5.41
C ILE A 210 25.25 -9.38 -3.91
N THR A 211 26.52 -9.50 -3.53
CA THR A 211 26.93 -9.59 -2.13
C THR A 211 26.45 -8.39 -1.32
N ILE A 212 26.64 -7.16 -1.85
CA ILE A 212 26.19 -5.94 -1.20
C ILE A 212 24.66 -5.93 -1.07
N TYR A 213 23.92 -6.27 -2.14
CA TYR A 213 22.44 -6.27 -2.14
C TYR A 213 21.80 -7.34 -1.26
N VAL A 214 22.53 -8.38 -0.90
CA VAL A 214 22.06 -9.46 -0.01
C VAL A 214 22.54 -9.24 1.41
N LEU A 215 23.85 -9.03 1.61
CA LEU A 215 24.43 -8.99 2.96
C LEU A 215 24.05 -7.74 3.74
N VAL A 216 23.99 -6.56 3.10
CA VAL A 216 23.69 -5.31 3.82
C VAL A 216 22.26 -5.31 4.35
N PRO A 217 21.20 -5.55 3.55
CA PRO A 217 19.84 -5.61 4.08
C PRO A 217 19.65 -6.81 5.02
N GLY A 218 20.32 -7.94 4.76
CA GLY A 218 20.33 -9.09 5.65
C GLY A 218 20.92 -8.75 7.03
N ALA A 219 22.04 -8.04 7.08
CA ALA A 219 22.66 -7.60 8.33
C ALA A 219 21.75 -6.64 9.10
N ILE A 220 21.08 -5.69 8.42
CA ILE A 220 20.11 -4.78 9.04
C ILE A 220 18.96 -5.58 9.65
N LEU A 221 18.41 -6.55 8.92
CA LEU A 221 17.33 -7.38 9.41
C LEU A 221 17.76 -8.24 10.62
N VAL A 222 18.91 -8.90 10.54
CA VAL A 222 19.46 -9.71 11.65
C VAL A 222 19.72 -8.83 12.88
N PHE A 223 20.31 -7.65 12.70
CA PHE A 223 20.53 -6.72 13.80
C PHE A 223 19.21 -6.25 14.43
N TYR A 224 18.19 -5.97 13.60
CA TYR A 224 16.86 -5.59 14.07
C TYR A 224 16.20 -6.72 14.89
N ILE A 225 16.27 -7.97 14.41
CA ILE A 225 15.75 -9.15 15.12
C ILE A 225 16.48 -9.34 16.44
N TRP A 226 17.83 -9.29 16.40
CA TRP A 226 18.66 -9.44 17.58
C TRP A 226 18.34 -8.36 18.62
N TRP A 227 18.19 -7.11 18.19
CA TRP A 227 17.82 -5.98 19.07
C TRP A 227 16.46 -6.20 19.73
N LEU A 228 15.44 -6.61 18.98
CA LEU A 228 14.12 -6.95 19.52
C LEU A 228 14.20 -8.07 20.56
N TYR A 229 14.96 -9.12 20.25
CA TYR A 229 15.12 -10.26 21.15
C TYR A 229 15.82 -9.87 22.45
N VAL A 230 16.95 -9.18 22.36
CA VAL A 230 17.75 -8.81 23.54
C VAL A 230 17.00 -7.82 24.42
N LYS A 231 16.32 -6.84 23.82
CA LYS A 231 15.69 -5.76 24.58
C LYS A 231 14.28 -6.10 25.07
N TYR A 232 13.54 -6.89 24.33
CA TYR A 232 12.11 -7.13 24.60
C TYR A 232 11.71 -8.61 24.64
N SER A 233 12.65 -9.52 24.49
CA SER A 233 12.40 -10.99 24.42
C SER A 233 11.41 -11.40 23.32
N VAL A 234 11.29 -10.58 22.28
CA VAL A 234 10.37 -10.82 21.14
C VAL A 234 11.15 -11.35 19.96
N PHE A 235 10.77 -12.54 19.50
CA PHE A 235 11.28 -13.10 18.25
C PHE A 235 10.23 -12.90 17.14
N ILE A 236 10.64 -12.60 15.91
CA ILE A 236 9.78 -12.21 14.76
C ILE A 236 8.80 -13.33 14.33
N SER A 237 8.29 -14.12 15.15
CA SER A 237 7.32 -15.15 14.78
C SER A 237 5.86 -14.65 14.67
N TYR A 238 5.58 -13.40 14.96
CA TYR A 238 4.21 -12.88 15.05
C TYR A 238 3.44 -12.81 13.72
N GLY A 239 4.12 -12.82 12.56
CA GLY A 239 3.46 -12.98 11.27
C GLY A 239 3.27 -14.44 10.84
N LEU A 240 3.83 -15.38 11.60
CA LEU A 240 3.79 -16.82 11.37
C LEU A 240 3.08 -17.53 12.54
N GLY A 241 2.12 -16.88 13.18
CA GLY A 241 1.35 -17.41 14.29
C GLY A 241 0.76 -18.80 14.01
N PRO A 242 0.24 -19.52 15.04
CA PRO A 242 -0.18 -20.92 14.94
C PRO A 242 -1.31 -21.22 13.95
N GLY A 243 -1.91 -20.21 13.33
CA GLY A 243 -2.66 -20.36 12.08
C GLY A 243 -1.68 -20.38 10.90
N LYS A 244 -0.77 -21.34 10.82
CA LYS A 244 0.14 -21.51 9.69
C LYS A 244 -0.63 -21.36 8.39
N PRO A 245 -0.24 -20.43 7.48
CA PRO A 245 -0.72 -20.54 6.12
C PRO A 245 -0.30 -21.94 5.66
N ASP A 246 -1.25 -22.72 5.18
CA ASP A 246 -0.93 -23.92 4.40
C ASP A 246 -0.23 -23.42 3.16
N PHE A 247 1.11 -23.35 3.20
CA PHE A 247 1.98 -22.76 2.17
C PHE A 247 1.79 -23.42 0.80
N PHE A 248 1.06 -24.53 0.71
CA PHE A 248 0.86 -25.32 -0.49
C PHE A 248 -0.62 -25.64 -0.80
N ASP A 249 -1.56 -24.85 -0.29
CA ASP A 249 -2.94 -24.93 -0.73
C ASP A 249 -3.07 -24.28 -2.13
N VAL A 250 -2.90 -25.10 -3.16
CA VAL A 250 -2.98 -24.66 -4.56
C VAL A 250 -4.33 -24.00 -4.89
N PRO A 251 -5.50 -24.53 -4.51
CA PRO A 251 -6.78 -23.85 -4.67
C PRO A 251 -6.79 -22.45 -4.02
N LYS A 252 -6.35 -22.32 -2.78
CA LYS A 252 -6.28 -21.03 -2.08
C LYS A 252 -5.33 -20.07 -2.77
N PHE A 253 -4.16 -20.53 -3.20
CA PHE A 253 -3.22 -19.72 -4.00
C PHE A 253 -3.85 -19.19 -5.26
N LEU A 254 -4.52 -20.05 -6.06
CA LEU A 254 -5.13 -19.65 -7.33
C LEU A 254 -6.23 -18.60 -7.12
N VAL A 255 -7.06 -18.77 -6.10
CA VAL A 255 -8.11 -17.80 -5.76
C VAL A 255 -7.50 -16.48 -5.32
N THR A 256 -6.51 -16.50 -4.41
CA THR A 256 -5.83 -15.30 -3.93
C THR A 256 -5.12 -14.58 -5.07
N PHE A 257 -4.43 -15.31 -5.94
CA PHE A 257 -3.80 -14.77 -7.14
C PHE A 257 -4.82 -14.11 -8.08
N GLY A 258 -5.96 -14.76 -8.32
CA GLY A 258 -7.06 -14.20 -9.10
C GLY A 258 -7.65 -12.92 -8.51
N LYS A 259 -7.81 -12.86 -7.18
CA LYS A 259 -8.22 -11.65 -6.47
C LYS A 259 -7.17 -10.54 -6.63
N TYR A 260 -5.88 -10.83 -6.49
CA TYR A 260 -4.83 -9.84 -6.74
C TYR A 260 -4.82 -9.35 -8.18
N LEU A 261 -5.07 -10.21 -9.17
CA LEU A 261 -5.23 -9.76 -10.55
C LEU A 261 -6.39 -8.77 -10.69
N ALA A 262 -7.52 -9.01 -10.03
CA ALA A 262 -8.63 -8.07 -10.02
C ALA A 262 -8.22 -6.71 -9.42
N PHE A 263 -7.48 -6.69 -8.32
CA PHE A 263 -6.99 -5.44 -7.72
C PHE A 263 -5.93 -4.74 -8.58
N ILE A 264 -5.00 -5.49 -9.19
CA ILE A 264 -4.05 -4.91 -10.17
C ILE A 264 -4.82 -4.23 -11.29
N GLY A 265 -5.85 -4.89 -11.84
CA GLY A 265 -6.66 -4.33 -12.90
C GLY A 265 -7.35 -3.03 -12.49
N LEU A 266 -7.97 -3.01 -11.32
CA LEU A 266 -8.62 -1.81 -10.78
C LEU A 266 -7.61 -0.68 -10.52
N CYS A 267 -6.43 -0.99 -9.98
CA CYS A 267 -5.40 -0.01 -9.66
C CYS A 267 -4.62 0.49 -10.88
N CYS A 268 -4.50 -0.30 -11.95
CA CYS A 268 -3.80 0.08 -13.18
C CYS A 268 -4.72 0.69 -14.23
N GLY A 269 -6.03 0.45 -14.13
CA GLY A 269 -7.04 0.98 -15.05
C GLY A 269 -7.03 0.33 -16.44
N PRO A 270 -7.95 0.75 -17.32
CA PRO A 270 -8.27 0.07 -18.57
C PRO A 270 -7.26 0.29 -19.72
N VAL A 271 -6.18 1.04 -19.51
CA VAL A 271 -5.21 1.33 -20.56
C VAL A 271 -4.59 0.07 -21.18
N SER A 272 -4.46 -0.99 -20.39
CA SER A 272 -3.97 -2.30 -20.85
C SER A 272 -4.93 -2.98 -21.83
N LEU A 273 -6.24 -2.83 -21.66
CA LEU A 273 -7.24 -3.32 -22.61
C LEU A 273 -7.08 -2.64 -23.98
N VAL A 274 -6.91 -1.31 -23.98
CA VAL A 274 -6.69 -0.55 -25.22
C VAL A 274 -5.46 -1.04 -25.97
N LEU A 275 -4.38 -1.36 -25.23
CA LEU A 275 -3.16 -1.93 -25.81
C LEU A 275 -3.38 -3.32 -26.44
N ILE A 276 -4.18 -4.15 -25.82
CA ILE A 276 -4.50 -5.48 -26.34
C ILE A 276 -5.40 -5.38 -27.58
N PHE A 277 -6.47 -4.59 -27.51
CA PHE A 277 -7.42 -4.44 -28.64
C PHE A 277 -6.76 -3.90 -29.91
N LYS A 278 -5.74 -3.06 -29.78
CA LYS A 278 -4.98 -2.59 -30.96
C LYS A 278 -4.39 -3.76 -31.77
N ASN A 279 -4.06 -4.88 -31.14
CA ASN A 279 -3.43 -6.04 -31.80
C ASN A 279 -4.45 -6.96 -32.50
N PHE A 280 -5.77 -6.73 -32.32
CA PHE A 280 -6.84 -7.57 -32.91
C PHE A 280 -7.33 -7.09 -34.29
N ASN A 281 -6.43 -6.58 -35.13
CA ASN A 281 -6.82 -6.06 -36.45
C ASN A 281 -7.21 -7.13 -37.46
N LYS A 282 -6.72 -8.39 -37.35
CA LYS A 282 -7.05 -9.51 -38.23
C LYS A 282 -8.28 -10.26 -37.69
N LEU A 283 -9.18 -10.73 -38.56
CA LEU A 283 -10.42 -11.43 -38.19
C LEU A 283 -10.16 -12.62 -37.24
N LYS A 284 -9.16 -13.45 -37.55
CA LYS A 284 -8.74 -14.58 -36.69
C LYS A 284 -8.37 -14.12 -35.27
N ASN A 285 -7.66 -13.02 -35.17
CA ASN A 285 -7.26 -12.47 -33.86
C ASN A 285 -8.47 -11.87 -33.13
N ARG A 286 -9.47 -11.33 -33.84
CA ARG A 286 -10.71 -10.81 -33.25
C ARG A 286 -11.55 -11.92 -32.61
N ILE A 287 -11.74 -13.04 -33.33
CA ILE A 287 -12.46 -14.21 -32.80
C ILE A 287 -11.76 -14.76 -31.57
N LEU A 288 -10.44 -14.99 -31.66
CA LEU A 288 -9.63 -15.44 -30.50
C LEU A 288 -9.70 -14.45 -29.34
N GLY A 289 -9.61 -13.15 -29.62
CA GLY A 289 -9.73 -12.10 -28.60
C GLY A 289 -11.09 -12.09 -27.92
N PHE A 290 -12.18 -12.29 -28.70
CA PHE A 290 -13.54 -12.41 -28.16
C PHE A 290 -13.68 -13.63 -27.25
N LEU A 291 -13.19 -14.81 -27.69
CA LEU A 291 -13.22 -16.04 -26.90
C LEU A 291 -12.42 -15.89 -25.58
N LEU A 292 -11.22 -15.33 -25.65
CA LEU A 292 -10.39 -15.08 -24.46
C LEU A 292 -11.05 -14.09 -23.51
N MET A 293 -11.69 -13.04 -24.03
CA MET A 293 -12.41 -12.05 -23.22
C MET A 293 -13.63 -12.69 -22.54
N SER A 294 -14.41 -13.51 -23.28
CA SER A 294 -15.55 -14.22 -22.72
C SER A 294 -15.11 -15.20 -21.63
N ALA A 295 -14.04 -15.96 -21.86
CA ALA A 295 -13.46 -16.85 -20.86
C ALA A 295 -12.97 -16.07 -19.62
N ALA A 296 -12.34 -14.91 -19.81
CA ALA A 296 -11.90 -14.05 -18.71
C ALA A 296 -13.07 -13.49 -17.89
N ILE A 297 -14.19 -13.13 -18.54
CA ILE A 297 -15.41 -12.69 -17.85
C ILE A 297 -16.00 -13.83 -17.02
N VAL A 298 -16.18 -15.02 -17.61
CA VAL A 298 -16.71 -16.18 -16.90
C VAL A 298 -15.84 -16.54 -15.70
N LEU A 299 -14.52 -16.58 -15.89
CA LEU A 299 -13.58 -16.85 -14.79
C LEU A 299 -13.62 -15.74 -13.75
N GLY A 300 -13.72 -14.48 -14.15
CA GLY A 300 -13.85 -13.33 -13.23
C GLY A 300 -15.13 -13.40 -12.40
N ILE A 301 -16.25 -13.77 -12.99
CA ILE A 301 -17.52 -14.00 -12.27
C ILE A 301 -17.31 -15.11 -11.23
N TYR A 302 -16.76 -16.26 -11.66
CA TYR A 302 -16.48 -17.37 -10.75
C TYR A 302 -15.58 -16.93 -9.58
N MET A 303 -14.44 -16.28 -9.85
CA MET A 303 -13.52 -15.78 -8.81
C MET A 303 -14.17 -14.78 -7.87
N SER A 304 -15.12 -13.97 -8.35
CA SER A 304 -15.83 -12.99 -7.53
C SER A 304 -16.84 -13.64 -6.56
N THR A 305 -17.26 -14.89 -6.82
CA THR A 305 -18.17 -15.62 -5.91
C THR A 305 -17.43 -16.29 -4.75
N ILE A 306 -16.15 -16.59 -4.93
CA ILE A 306 -15.34 -17.21 -3.88
C ILE A 306 -14.94 -16.15 -2.86
N ARG A 307 -15.28 -16.36 -1.59
CA ARG A 307 -14.96 -15.44 -0.51
C ARG A 307 -13.55 -15.70 0.03
N VAL A 308 -12.78 -14.62 0.19
CA VAL A 308 -11.50 -14.62 0.89
C VAL A 308 -11.58 -13.51 1.93
N ASP A 309 -11.73 -13.88 3.20
CA ASP A 309 -12.17 -12.98 4.28
C ASP A 309 -11.40 -11.66 4.38
N GLU A 310 -10.10 -11.66 4.15
CA GLU A 310 -9.28 -10.45 4.20
C GLU A 310 -9.24 -9.67 2.88
N MET A 311 -9.66 -10.26 1.77
CA MET A 311 -9.65 -9.64 0.44
C MET A 311 -11.02 -9.15 -0.01
N ASP A 312 -12.08 -9.64 0.59
CA ASP A 312 -13.40 -9.14 0.30
C ASP A 312 -13.68 -7.91 1.17
N PHE A 313 -14.14 -6.83 0.55
CA PHE A 313 -14.59 -5.66 1.28
C PHE A 313 -15.65 -6.12 2.26
N GLY A 314 -15.28 -6.27 3.54
CA GLY A 314 -16.22 -6.71 4.58
C GLY A 314 -17.50 -5.89 4.54
N GLY A 315 -18.59 -6.40 5.02
CA GLY A 315 -20.01 -5.95 4.94
C GLY A 315 -20.38 -4.47 4.93
N GLY A 316 -19.44 -3.59 4.64
CA GLY A 316 -19.59 -2.14 4.59
C GLY A 316 -19.55 -1.53 3.18
N PHE A 317 -19.59 -2.33 2.12
CA PHE A 317 -19.63 -1.76 0.78
C PHE A 317 -21.04 -1.19 0.49
N PRO A 318 -21.19 0.11 0.24
CA PRO A 318 -22.50 0.79 0.24
C PRO A 318 -23.41 0.41 -0.93
N PHE A 319 -22.88 -0.28 -1.96
CA PHE A 319 -23.62 -0.55 -3.19
C PHE A 319 -24.08 -2.01 -3.34
N GLY A 320 -23.93 -2.84 -2.32
CA GLY A 320 -24.37 -4.23 -2.31
C GLY A 320 -23.39 -5.21 -3.01
N VAL A 321 -23.56 -6.49 -2.69
CA VAL A 321 -22.65 -7.58 -3.08
C VAL A 321 -22.55 -7.77 -4.60
N ASN A 322 -23.65 -7.60 -5.33
CA ASN A 322 -23.65 -7.81 -6.79
C ASN A 322 -22.83 -6.75 -7.53
N VAL A 323 -22.89 -5.49 -7.09
CA VAL A 323 -22.06 -4.41 -7.66
C VAL A 323 -20.59 -4.68 -7.39
N LEU A 324 -20.26 -5.11 -6.16
CA LEU A 324 -18.90 -5.50 -5.81
C LEU A 324 -18.37 -6.63 -6.69
N ARG A 325 -19.16 -7.68 -6.91
CA ARG A 325 -18.82 -8.79 -7.82
C ARG A 325 -18.58 -8.30 -9.25
N GLY A 326 -19.43 -7.40 -9.73
CA GLY A 326 -19.24 -6.77 -11.04
C GLY A 326 -17.92 -6.01 -11.15
N ILE A 327 -17.59 -5.20 -10.13
CA ILE A 327 -16.31 -4.45 -10.06
C ILE A 327 -15.12 -5.42 -10.03
N GLN A 328 -15.17 -6.47 -9.23
CA GLN A 328 -14.11 -7.48 -9.16
C GLN A 328 -13.94 -8.22 -10.49
N THR A 329 -15.04 -8.56 -11.17
CA THR A 329 -15.00 -9.19 -12.49
C THR A 329 -14.33 -8.28 -13.54
N ILE A 330 -14.73 -7.02 -13.59
CA ILE A 330 -14.11 -6.01 -14.48
C ILE A 330 -12.63 -5.88 -14.17
N GLY A 331 -12.30 -5.74 -12.87
CA GLY A 331 -10.92 -5.68 -12.40
C GLY A 331 -10.11 -6.90 -12.84
N PHE A 332 -10.66 -8.10 -12.74
CA PHE A 332 -9.98 -9.33 -13.15
C PHE A 332 -9.67 -9.35 -14.65
N VAL A 333 -10.62 -8.96 -15.50
CA VAL A 333 -10.41 -8.86 -16.95
C VAL A 333 -9.31 -7.86 -17.28
N ILE A 334 -9.32 -6.68 -16.63
CA ILE A 334 -8.27 -5.67 -16.79
C ILE A 334 -6.94 -6.22 -16.26
N GLY A 335 -6.94 -6.93 -15.12
CA GLY A 335 -5.74 -7.52 -14.52
C GLY A 335 -5.07 -8.56 -15.40
N LEU A 336 -5.83 -9.42 -16.05
CA LEU A 336 -5.31 -10.34 -17.07
C LEU A 336 -4.68 -9.59 -18.25
N SER A 337 -5.29 -8.47 -18.66
CA SER A 337 -4.70 -7.62 -19.70
C SER A 337 -3.39 -6.97 -19.26
N VAL A 338 -3.30 -6.51 -18.01
CA VAL A 338 -2.03 -6.02 -17.41
C VAL A 338 -1.00 -7.13 -17.42
N LEU A 339 -1.34 -8.33 -16.93
CA LEU A 339 -0.42 -9.47 -16.94
C LEU A 339 0.12 -9.80 -18.34
N THR A 340 -0.74 -9.70 -19.36
CA THR A 340 -0.32 -9.88 -20.77
C THR A 340 0.72 -8.83 -21.21
N VAL A 341 0.51 -7.57 -20.83
CA VAL A 341 1.49 -6.49 -21.11
C VAL A 341 2.79 -6.73 -20.36
N LEU A 342 2.73 -7.14 -19.09
CA LEU A 342 3.90 -7.48 -18.29
C LEU A 342 4.68 -8.65 -18.91
N PHE A 343 3.96 -9.72 -19.34
CA PHE A 343 4.57 -10.86 -20.01
C PHE A 343 5.25 -10.48 -21.33
N LYS A 344 4.62 -9.58 -22.11
CA LYS A 344 5.27 -9.03 -23.31
C LYS A 344 6.52 -8.23 -22.98
N SER A 345 6.48 -7.43 -21.90
CA SER A 345 7.63 -6.67 -21.43
C SER A 345 8.78 -7.56 -20.93
N SER A 346 8.48 -8.77 -20.40
CA SER A 346 9.52 -9.71 -19.96
C SER A 346 10.42 -10.21 -21.08
N ARG A 347 9.89 -10.22 -22.32
CA ARG A 347 10.63 -10.59 -23.54
C ARG A 347 11.45 -9.45 -24.14
N SER A 348 11.33 -8.25 -23.58
CA SER A 348 12.10 -7.09 -24.03
C SER A 348 13.58 -7.24 -23.71
N SER A 349 14.45 -6.69 -24.55
CA SER A 349 15.87 -6.53 -24.24
C SER A 349 16.13 -5.36 -23.26
N ASP A 350 15.14 -4.53 -23.02
CA ASP A 350 15.27 -3.32 -22.22
C ASP A 350 15.55 -3.63 -20.74
N ARG A 351 16.60 -3.02 -20.21
CA ARG A 351 17.08 -3.23 -18.85
C ARG A 351 16.04 -2.85 -17.79
N MET A 352 15.40 -1.68 -17.92
CA MET A 352 14.43 -1.20 -16.96
C MET A 352 13.22 -2.14 -16.89
N GLN A 353 12.71 -2.55 -18.08
CA GLN A 353 11.58 -3.48 -18.14
C GLN A 353 11.91 -4.81 -17.48
N LYS A 354 13.09 -5.37 -17.71
CA LYS A 354 13.54 -6.60 -17.04
C LYS A 354 13.62 -6.44 -15.53
N VAL A 355 14.24 -5.38 -15.04
CA VAL A 355 14.35 -5.11 -13.58
C VAL A 355 12.97 -5.03 -12.95
N MET A 356 12.03 -4.29 -13.56
CA MET A 356 10.66 -4.19 -13.04
C MET A 356 9.95 -5.56 -13.02
N ILE A 357 10.08 -6.35 -14.07
CA ILE A 357 9.46 -7.69 -14.13
C ILE A 357 10.07 -8.64 -13.10
N PHE A 358 11.38 -8.61 -12.91
CA PHE A 358 12.05 -9.42 -11.87
C PHE A 358 11.66 -9.01 -10.45
N GLY A 359 11.19 -7.79 -10.24
CA GLY A 359 10.59 -7.37 -8.98
C GLY A 359 9.11 -7.79 -8.86
N ILE A 360 8.31 -7.51 -9.88
CA ILE A 360 6.85 -7.73 -9.88
C ILE A 360 6.50 -9.21 -9.76
N SER A 361 7.10 -10.07 -10.60
CA SER A 361 6.69 -11.47 -10.73
C SER A 361 6.85 -12.25 -9.42
N PRO A 362 8.01 -12.27 -8.75
CA PRO A 362 8.14 -12.98 -7.48
C PRO A 362 7.30 -12.34 -6.38
N SER A 363 7.17 -11.02 -6.36
CA SER A 363 6.31 -10.35 -5.38
C SER A 363 4.85 -10.77 -5.51
N LEU A 364 4.32 -10.82 -6.72
CA LEU A 364 2.93 -11.26 -6.97
C LEU A 364 2.70 -12.70 -6.52
N VAL A 365 3.63 -13.60 -6.82
CA VAL A 365 3.57 -15.00 -6.38
C VAL A 365 3.62 -15.08 -4.86
N MET A 366 4.59 -14.43 -4.23
CA MET A 366 4.80 -14.50 -2.78
C MET A 366 3.66 -13.90 -1.98
N ILE A 367 3.14 -12.71 -2.36
CA ILE A 367 1.97 -12.15 -1.66
C ILE A 367 0.72 -13.03 -1.83
N SER A 368 0.58 -13.71 -2.97
CA SER A 368 -0.53 -14.64 -3.20
C SER A 368 -0.44 -15.91 -2.36
N LEU A 369 0.77 -16.34 -2.02
CA LEU A 369 1.02 -17.48 -1.14
C LEU A 369 0.88 -17.16 0.35
N THR A 370 1.25 -15.94 0.75
CA THR A 370 1.49 -15.64 2.17
C THR A 370 0.47 -14.69 2.79
N LEU A 371 -0.10 -13.77 2.01
CA LEU A 371 -0.77 -12.59 2.57
C LEU A 371 -2.01 -12.18 1.76
N PRO A 372 -3.19 -12.74 2.03
CA PRO A 372 -4.42 -12.45 1.28
C PRO A 372 -5.04 -11.09 1.67
N THR A 373 -4.26 -10.00 1.63
CA THR A 373 -4.71 -8.65 1.98
C THR A 373 -4.55 -7.69 0.82
N GLN A 374 -5.62 -7.01 0.43
CA GLN A 374 -5.70 -6.10 -0.74
C GLN A 374 -4.56 -5.08 -0.83
N ARG A 375 -4.21 -4.45 0.28
CA ARG A 375 -3.20 -3.37 0.33
C ARG A 375 -1.79 -3.82 -0.09
N TYR A 376 -1.48 -5.11 -0.01
CA TYR A 376 -0.14 -5.60 -0.35
C TYR A 376 0.18 -5.52 -1.83
N ILE A 377 -0.85 -5.42 -2.69
CA ILE A 377 -0.64 -5.22 -4.12
C ILE A 377 0.02 -3.87 -4.44
N MET A 378 -0.05 -2.91 -3.54
CA MET A 378 0.51 -1.56 -3.74
C MET A 378 2.01 -1.59 -4.07
N ILE A 379 2.75 -2.58 -3.59
CA ILE A 379 4.20 -2.71 -3.88
C ILE A 379 4.48 -2.91 -5.37
N ILE A 380 3.54 -3.52 -6.09
CA ILE A 380 3.67 -3.83 -7.52
C ILE A 380 3.23 -2.64 -8.39
N ILE A 381 2.25 -1.86 -7.93
CA ILE A 381 1.56 -0.86 -8.75
C ILE A 381 2.50 0.19 -9.38
N PRO A 382 3.47 0.83 -8.66
CA PRO A 382 4.32 1.84 -9.28
C PRO A 382 5.14 1.28 -10.47
N ALA A 383 5.70 0.08 -10.30
CA ALA A 383 6.49 -0.59 -11.33
C ALA A 383 5.62 -1.05 -12.51
N ALA A 384 4.45 -1.63 -12.24
CA ALA A 384 3.50 -2.05 -13.27
C ALA A 384 2.99 -0.85 -14.09
N MET A 385 2.71 0.28 -13.44
CA MET A 385 2.29 1.50 -14.12
C MET A 385 3.40 2.11 -14.98
N ILE A 386 4.69 2.05 -14.57
CA ILE A 386 5.80 2.46 -15.44
C ILE A 386 5.75 1.64 -16.75
N LEU A 387 5.61 0.31 -16.64
CA LEU A 387 5.57 -0.57 -17.81
C LEU A 387 4.34 -0.34 -18.70
N LEU A 388 3.17 -0.08 -18.10
CA LEU A 388 1.94 0.22 -18.85
C LEU A 388 1.99 1.56 -19.57
N VAL A 389 2.46 2.61 -18.90
CA VAL A 389 2.62 3.94 -19.49
C VAL A 389 3.66 3.91 -20.62
N ASP A 390 4.75 3.19 -20.42
CA ASP A 390 5.76 2.99 -21.45
C ASP A 390 5.20 2.23 -22.66
N ALA A 391 4.49 1.12 -22.45
CA ALA A 391 3.83 0.37 -23.50
C ALA A 391 2.77 1.20 -24.25
N SER A 392 2.10 2.14 -23.56
CA SER A 392 1.12 3.04 -24.16
C SER A 392 1.70 3.96 -25.21
N SER A 393 3.04 4.14 -25.21
CA SER A 393 3.74 4.91 -26.27
C SER A 393 3.55 4.32 -27.68
N ALA A 394 3.17 3.04 -27.78
CA ALA A 394 2.78 2.39 -29.04
C ALA A 394 1.43 2.84 -29.58
N LEU A 395 0.58 3.48 -28.77
CA LEU A 395 -0.71 4.03 -29.19
C LEU A 395 -0.53 5.39 -29.88
N THR A 396 -1.53 5.78 -30.69
CA THR A 396 -1.57 7.17 -31.19
C THR A 396 -1.73 8.14 -30.01
N ILE A 397 -1.19 9.35 -30.13
CA ILE A 397 -1.20 10.35 -29.06
C ILE A 397 -2.64 10.60 -28.54
N LYS A 398 -3.62 10.71 -29.45
CA LYS A 398 -5.02 10.94 -29.07
C LYS A 398 -5.59 9.80 -28.24
N VAL A 399 -5.43 8.54 -28.68
CA VAL A 399 -5.95 7.36 -27.98
C VAL A 399 -5.24 7.18 -26.65
N ARG A 400 -3.92 7.33 -26.61
CA ARG A 400 -3.14 7.26 -25.38
C ARG A 400 -3.60 8.28 -24.35
N ASN A 401 -3.66 9.56 -24.75
CA ASN A 401 -4.03 10.64 -23.83
C ASN A 401 -5.47 10.49 -23.33
N LEU A 402 -6.40 10.02 -24.19
CA LEU A 402 -7.76 9.72 -23.78
C LEU A 402 -7.79 8.57 -22.76
N ALA A 403 -7.13 7.45 -23.03
CA ALA A 403 -7.13 6.29 -22.15
C ALA A 403 -6.50 6.59 -20.77
N LEU A 404 -5.32 7.25 -20.77
CA LEU A 404 -4.64 7.61 -19.52
C LEU A 404 -5.39 8.72 -18.77
N GLY A 405 -5.94 9.70 -19.48
CA GLY A 405 -6.74 10.78 -18.89
C GLY A 405 -8.04 10.28 -18.28
N ALA A 406 -8.76 9.39 -18.96
CA ALA A 406 -9.97 8.77 -18.44
C ALA A 406 -9.67 7.92 -17.19
N THR A 407 -8.55 7.18 -17.18
CA THR A 407 -8.09 6.42 -16.00
C THR A 407 -7.80 7.37 -14.83
N ALA A 408 -7.04 8.43 -15.05
CA ALA A 408 -6.70 9.41 -14.02
C ALA A 408 -7.97 10.10 -13.47
N PHE A 409 -8.93 10.46 -14.33
CA PHE A 409 -10.20 11.03 -13.91
C PHE A 409 -11.02 10.05 -13.06
N GLY A 410 -11.12 8.78 -13.47
CA GLY A 410 -11.78 7.72 -12.69
C GLY A 410 -11.14 7.54 -11.32
N PHE A 411 -9.80 7.52 -11.25
CA PHE A 411 -9.08 7.46 -9.99
C PHE A 411 -9.35 8.67 -9.09
N ALA A 412 -9.33 9.89 -9.65
CA ALA A 412 -9.63 11.09 -8.89
C ALA A 412 -11.03 11.04 -8.27
N LEU A 413 -12.03 10.59 -9.03
CA LEU A 413 -13.41 10.48 -8.55
C LEU A 413 -13.53 9.44 -7.42
N VAL A 414 -12.96 8.23 -7.62
CA VAL A 414 -12.98 7.16 -6.59
C VAL A 414 -12.19 7.60 -5.36
N SER A 415 -11.05 8.26 -5.53
CA SER A 415 -10.25 8.79 -4.42
C SER A 415 -11.00 9.83 -3.62
N LEU A 416 -11.67 10.78 -4.28
CA LEU A 416 -12.46 11.80 -3.60
C LEU A 416 -13.58 11.19 -2.75
N LEU A 417 -14.31 10.22 -3.31
CA LEU A 417 -15.37 9.51 -2.58
C LEU A 417 -14.80 8.70 -1.40
N GLY A 418 -13.73 7.95 -1.64
CA GLY A 418 -13.07 7.15 -0.61
C GLY A 418 -12.50 8.01 0.52
N MET A 419 -11.85 9.12 0.19
CA MET A 419 -11.29 10.04 1.20
C MET A 419 -12.37 10.76 1.99
N SER A 420 -13.50 11.12 1.35
CA SER A 420 -14.66 11.68 2.05
C SER A 420 -15.22 10.68 3.08
N TYR A 421 -15.27 9.39 2.73
CA TYR A 421 -15.65 8.32 3.64
C TYR A 421 -14.65 8.17 4.80
N LEU A 422 -13.35 8.07 4.52
CA LEU A 422 -12.31 7.94 5.54
C LEU A 422 -12.27 9.14 6.49
N ARG A 423 -12.50 10.35 5.98
CA ARG A 423 -12.59 11.55 6.80
C ARG A 423 -13.81 11.49 7.73
N ALA A 424 -14.96 11.12 7.20
CA ALA A 424 -16.19 10.98 8.01
C ALA A 424 -16.01 9.92 9.11
N GLN A 425 -15.37 8.80 8.78
CA GLN A 425 -15.04 7.73 9.72
C GLN A 425 -14.08 8.24 10.82
N GLY A 426 -12.98 8.88 10.43
CA GLY A 426 -11.99 9.38 11.38
C GLY A 426 -12.58 10.45 12.32
N ASN A 427 -13.38 11.37 11.78
CA ASN A 427 -14.01 12.40 12.59
C ASN A 427 -15.06 11.82 13.56
N ALA A 428 -15.89 10.88 13.12
CA ALA A 428 -16.86 10.25 13.99
C ALA A 428 -16.19 9.40 15.10
N SER A 429 -15.10 8.69 14.77
CA SER A 429 -14.30 7.98 15.76
C SER A 429 -13.68 8.93 16.79
N GLU A 430 -13.17 10.07 16.33
CA GLU A 430 -12.58 11.09 17.17
C GLU A 430 -13.61 11.75 18.10
N ASN A 431 -14.75 12.19 17.56
CA ASN A 431 -15.81 12.79 18.35
C ASN A 431 -16.31 11.83 19.44
N MET A 432 -16.45 10.53 19.09
CA MET A 432 -16.83 9.51 20.06
C MET A 432 -15.78 9.40 21.18
N ALA A 433 -14.50 9.42 20.83
CA ALA A 433 -13.41 9.34 21.81
C ALA A 433 -13.39 10.55 22.75
N VAL A 434 -13.58 11.76 22.21
CA VAL A 434 -13.67 12.99 23.00
C VAL A 434 -14.85 12.91 23.98
N TRP A 435 -16.01 12.50 23.46
CA TRP A 435 -17.20 12.33 24.32
C TRP A 435 -16.96 11.33 25.46
N MET A 436 -16.33 10.17 25.15
CA MET A 436 -16.03 9.14 26.16
C MET A 436 -15.06 9.65 27.22
N GLU A 437 -14.12 10.49 26.85
CA GLU A 437 -13.17 11.10 27.79
C GLU A 437 -13.89 12.09 28.71
N GLU A 438 -14.64 13.02 28.13
CA GLU A 438 -15.39 14.03 28.87
C GLU A 438 -16.38 13.41 29.86
N ASN A 439 -16.90 12.21 29.57
CA ASN A 439 -17.84 11.48 30.44
C ASN A 439 -17.17 10.40 31.31
N GLY A 440 -15.83 10.31 31.32
CA GLY A 440 -15.07 9.38 32.18
C GLY A 440 -15.29 7.90 31.91
N VAL A 441 -15.83 7.53 30.72
CA VAL A 441 -16.11 6.12 30.36
C VAL A 441 -15.00 5.45 29.58
N ILE A 442 -14.01 6.21 29.12
CA ILE A 442 -12.96 5.71 28.23
C ILE A 442 -12.09 4.64 28.87
N GLU A 443 -11.80 4.78 30.18
CA GLU A 443 -10.94 3.87 30.94
C GLU A 443 -11.58 2.49 31.15
N GLN A 444 -12.89 2.38 30.98
CA GLN A 444 -13.67 1.15 31.18
C GLN A 444 -14.21 0.59 29.86
N SER A 445 -13.69 1.06 28.73
CA SER A 445 -14.19 0.70 27.40
C SER A 445 -13.30 -0.33 26.71
N ALA A 446 -13.94 -1.22 25.95
CA ALA A 446 -13.23 -2.23 25.17
C ALA A 446 -12.33 -1.60 24.10
N PRO A 447 -11.12 -2.13 23.88
CA PRO A 447 -10.13 -1.52 22.97
C PRO A 447 -10.41 -1.77 21.48
N GLY A 448 -11.63 -2.05 21.07
CA GLY A 448 -11.84 -2.65 19.74
C GLY A 448 -12.23 -1.72 18.61
N ALA A 449 -13.04 -0.70 18.82
CA ALA A 449 -13.71 -0.01 17.72
C ALA A 449 -13.34 1.46 17.58
N ILE A 450 -12.82 2.08 18.60
CA ILE A 450 -12.39 3.48 18.60
C ILE A 450 -10.90 3.52 18.82
N PHE A 451 -10.24 4.34 18.04
CA PHE A 451 -8.83 4.66 18.19
C PHE A 451 -8.72 6.13 18.65
N PRO A 452 -9.06 6.42 19.92
CA PRO A 452 -8.86 7.77 20.39
C PRO A 452 -7.36 8.04 20.45
N HIS A 453 -7.04 9.30 20.37
CA HIS A 453 -5.74 9.86 20.64
C HIS A 453 -4.85 8.96 21.47
N ALA A 454 -4.01 8.13 20.86
CA ALA A 454 -2.90 7.42 21.48
C ALA A 454 -2.99 7.28 23.01
N ARG A 455 -4.15 6.92 23.54
CA ARG A 455 -4.33 6.93 24.98
C ARG A 455 -3.80 5.64 25.54
N GLN A 456 -2.95 5.82 26.51
CA GLN A 456 -2.21 4.80 27.23
C GLN A 456 -3.08 3.73 27.90
N HIS A 457 -4.40 3.96 27.96
CA HIS A 457 -5.34 3.21 28.79
C HIS A 457 -5.92 1.94 28.17
N PHE A 458 -5.71 1.73 26.86
CA PHE A 458 -6.30 0.57 26.17
C PHE A 458 -5.58 -0.75 26.43
N TYR A 459 -4.43 -0.72 27.05
CA TYR A 459 -3.59 -1.89 27.21
C TYR A 459 -3.37 -2.15 28.70
N GLY A 460 -3.99 -3.16 29.20
CA GLY A 460 -3.85 -3.58 30.60
C GLY A 460 -5.15 -3.77 31.37
N LEU A 461 -6.30 -3.44 30.79
CA LEU A 461 -7.58 -3.76 31.44
C LEU A 461 -7.84 -5.27 31.37
N ALA A 462 -8.04 -5.89 32.51
CA ALA A 462 -8.58 -7.24 32.56
C ALA A 462 -9.97 -7.23 31.89
N GLN A 463 -10.32 -8.30 31.16
CA GLN A 463 -11.65 -8.41 30.51
C GLN A 463 -12.83 -8.20 31.49
N SER A 464 -12.60 -8.45 32.78
CA SER A 464 -13.56 -8.22 33.84
C SER A 464 -13.83 -6.75 34.17
N GLU A 465 -12.94 -5.85 33.78
CA GLU A 465 -13.03 -4.40 34.06
C GLU A 465 -13.69 -3.63 32.92
N ILE A 466 -13.86 -4.27 31.76
CA ILE A 466 -14.49 -3.66 30.59
C ILE A 466 -15.99 -3.62 30.80
N LYS A 467 -16.57 -2.42 30.84
CA LYS A 467 -18.01 -2.19 31.00
C LYS A 467 -18.68 -1.70 29.72
N TYR A 468 -17.92 -1.10 28.82
CA TYR A 468 -18.46 -0.45 27.64
C TYR A 468 -17.77 -0.96 26.38
N ASP A 469 -18.53 -0.99 25.29
CA ASP A 469 -17.98 -1.30 23.97
C ASP A 469 -18.52 -0.33 22.92
N VAL A 470 -17.76 -0.17 21.84
CA VAL A 470 -18.12 0.71 20.73
C VAL A 470 -18.13 -0.10 19.45
N THR A 471 -19.19 0.00 18.70
CA THR A 471 -19.31 -0.63 17.38
C THR A 471 -19.71 0.37 16.31
N ALA A 472 -19.15 0.22 15.11
CA ALA A 472 -19.59 0.95 13.93
C ALA A 472 -20.60 0.09 13.15
N THR A 473 -21.86 0.51 13.13
CA THR A 473 -22.95 -0.25 12.53
C THR A 473 -23.73 0.56 11.49
N SER A 474 -24.56 -0.12 10.68
CA SER A 474 -25.56 0.55 9.85
C SER A 474 -26.69 1.10 10.71
N LEU A 475 -27.48 2.05 10.17
CA LEU A 475 -28.67 2.57 10.87
C LEU A 475 -29.68 1.46 11.24
N ASP A 476 -29.79 0.42 10.41
CA ASP A 476 -30.66 -0.73 10.73
C ASP A 476 -30.01 -1.67 11.72
N GLY A 477 -28.68 -1.85 11.66
CA GLY A 477 -27.91 -2.62 12.61
C GLY A 477 -27.94 -2.02 14.02
N GLU A 478 -28.03 -0.70 14.16
CA GLU A 478 -28.20 -0.02 15.44
C GLU A 478 -29.49 -0.45 16.17
N LYS A 479 -30.58 -0.65 15.44
CA LYS A 479 -31.87 -1.09 16.00
C LYS A 479 -31.81 -2.50 16.56
N LEU A 480 -30.78 -3.29 16.21
CA LEU A 480 -30.54 -4.64 16.69
C LEU A 480 -29.71 -4.68 17.97
N ILE A 481 -29.13 -3.55 18.39
CA ILE A 481 -28.40 -3.44 19.66
C ILE A 481 -29.42 -3.44 20.78
N LYS A 482 -29.42 -4.51 21.61
CA LYS A 482 -30.32 -4.70 22.74
C LYS A 482 -29.81 -4.05 24.01
N GLU A 483 -28.53 -3.76 24.06
CA GLU A 483 -27.85 -3.15 25.18
C GLU A 483 -28.16 -1.67 25.28
N ARG A 484 -27.96 -1.10 26.46
CA ARG A 484 -28.21 0.32 26.74
C ARG A 484 -27.19 1.17 25.94
N ILE A 485 -27.67 1.90 24.96
CA ILE A 485 -26.89 2.86 24.17
C ILE A 485 -26.69 4.12 25.03
N LEU A 486 -25.42 4.52 25.18
CA LEU A 486 -25.01 5.71 25.92
C LEU A 486 -24.79 6.91 25.00
N HIS A 487 -24.17 6.68 23.85
CA HIS A 487 -23.87 7.74 22.91
C HIS A 487 -23.85 7.25 21.45
N ARG A 488 -24.01 8.19 20.51
CA ARG A 488 -24.09 7.93 19.07
C ARG A 488 -23.32 9.00 18.30
N GLU A 489 -22.41 8.58 17.43
CA GLU A 489 -21.73 9.47 16.50
C GLU A 489 -22.01 9.08 15.05
N PRO A 490 -22.75 9.90 14.30
CA PRO A 490 -23.08 9.60 12.92
C PRO A 490 -21.89 9.84 11.98
N MET A 491 -21.64 8.89 11.08
CA MET A 491 -20.71 9.06 9.97
C MET A 491 -21.42 9.75 8.81
N ASN A 492 -21.20 11.04 8.64
CA ASN A 492 -21.77 11.82 7.56
C ASN A 492 -20.83 11.88 6.35
N VAL A 493 -21.19 11.19 5.28
CA VAL A 493 -20.44 11.18 4.01
C VAL A 493 -21.24 11.97 2.97
N LEU A 494 -20.72 13.09 2.55
CA LEU A 494 -21.36 13.98 1.54
C LEU A 494 -22.83 14.30 1.87
N GLY A 495 -23.11 14.62 3.12
CA GLY A 495 -24.45 14.95 3.58
C GLY A 495 -25.40 13.78 3.89
N ARG A 496 -24.90 12.53 3.76
CA ARG A 496 -25.68 11.33 4.09
C ARG A 496 -25.05 10.57 5.24
N ILE A 497 -25.86 10.17 6.21
CA ILE A 497 -25.40 9.26 7.27
C ILE A 497 -25.29 7.87 6.68
N THR A 498 -24.07 7.32 6.66
CA THR A 498 -23.77 5.99 6.09
C THR A 498 -23.64 4.91 7.16
N ARG A 499 -23.15 5.30 8.34
CA ARG A 499 -22.98 4.45 9.53
C ARG A 499 -23.11 5.31 10.78
N VAL A 500 -23.18 4.63 11.91
CA VAL A 500 -23.19 5.25 13.25
C VAL A 500 -22.19 4.49 14.12
N TYR A 501 -21.35 5.21 14.84
CA TYR A 501 -20.63 4.66 15.99
C TYR A 501 -21.56 4.69 17.19
N VAL A 502 -21.72 3.55 17.84
CA VAL A 502 -22.61 3.37 18.98
C VAL A 502 -21.78 2.90 20.16
N LEU A 503 -21.80 3.67 21.25
CA LEU A 503 -21.27 3.28 22.55
C LEU A 503 -22.42 2.66 23.36
N TYR A 504 -22.19 1.47 23.87
CA TYR A 504 -23.18 0.75 24.64
C TYR A 504 -22.57 0.05 25.88
N GLU A 505 -23.41 -0.16 26.87
CA GLU A 505 -23.05 -0.86 28.10
C GLU A 505 -23.08 -2.37 27.87
N LEU A 506 -21.97 -3.06 28.18
CA LEU A 506 -21.93 -4.52 28.08
C LEU A 506 -22.84 -5.18 29.14
N PRO A 507 -23.47 -6.29 28.80
CA PRO A 507 -24.26 -7.05 29.79
C PRO A 507 -23.35 -7.48 30.94
N LYS A 508 -23.82 -7.27 32.15
CA LYS A 508 -23.10 -7.74 33.34
C LYS A 508 -22.89 -9.25 33.20
N LYS A 509 -21.63 -9.67 33.21
CA LYS A 509 -21.31 -11.10 33.24
C LYS A 509 -21.91 -11.68 34.52
N PRO A 510 -22.65 -12.80 34.45
CA PRO A 510 -23.22 -13.45 35.60
C PRO A 510 -22.17 -13.93 36.61
#